data_509ae0a3aaf79995b112cb26a0b4e09e
#
_entry.id   509ae0a3aaf79995b112cb26a0b4e09e
#
_cell.length_a   1.000
_cell.length_b   1.000
_cell.length_c   1.000
_cell.angle_alpha   90.00
_cell.angle_beta   90.00
_cell.angle_gamma   90.00
#
_symmetry.space_group_name_H-M   'P 1'
#
loop_
_entity.id
_entity.type
_entity.pdbx_description
1 polymer ?
#
loop_
_entity_poly.entity_id
_entity_poly.type
_entity_poly.pdbx_seq_one_letter_code
_entity_poly.pdbx_strand_id
1 'polypeptide(L)'
;GKTVEDLKNVTVNEALNHPNWSMGAKITIDSATMMNKGLEIIEARWLFDVQPENIDVVVHRESIIHSLIEYVDNSVIAQLGLPDMRIPIQYAITYPERYESPVGELSLAQIGKMTFFEPDYDTFKCLRACKKALSLGGVATAIANGANEEANRLFREGKITFLEIGDLVMGAIDNIDNFEPLCCLLYTSPSPRDPKTS
;
A
#
# COMPACT_ATOMS: atom_id res chain seq x y z
N GLY A 1 -7.26 -15.55 -1.58
CA GLY A 1 -6.67 -14.77 -2.66
C GLY A 1 -6.39 -15.62 -3.88
N LYS A 2 -5.92 -15.01 -4.95
CA LYS A 2 -5.43 -15.73 -6.13
C LYS A 2 -4.09 -16.40 -5.79
N THR A 3 -3.85 -17.58 -6.34
CA THR A 3 -2.57 -18.28 -6.24
C THR A 3 -1.56 -17.71 -7.24
N VAL A 4 -0.27 -18.06 -7.11
CA VAL A 4 0.76 -17.70 -8.11
C VAL A 4 0.35 -18.16 -9.51
N GLU A 5 -0.23 -19.36 -9.62
CA GLU A 5 -0.68 -19.91 -10.90
C GLU A 5 -1.81 -19.06 -11.53
N ASP A 6 -2.76 -18.61 -10.71
CA ASP A 6 -3.83 -17.71 -11.17
C ASP A 6 -3.27 -16.35 -11.62
N LEU A 7 -2.19 -15.88 -10.99
CA LEU A 7 -1.58 -14.58 -11.25
C LEU A 7 -0.70 -14.54 -12.50
N LYS A 8 -0.21 -15.69 -12.98
CA LYS A 8 0.64 -15.76 -14.19
C LYS A 8 -0.02 -15.16 -15.43
N ASN A 9 -1.32 -15.32 -15.55
CA ASN A 9 -2.09 -14.92 -16.74
C ASN A 9 -3.02 -13.74 -16.48
N VAL A 10 -2.83 -13.02 -15.36
CA VAL A 10 -3.67 -11.85 -15.06
C VAL A 10 -3.45 -10.75 -16.08
N THR A 11 -4.54 -10.33 -16.72
CA THR A 11 -4.56 -9.23 -17.67
C THR A 11 -4.61 -7.88 -16.96
N VAL A 12 -4.26 -6.81 -17.68
CA VAL A 12 -4.37 -5.44 -17.19
C VAL A 12 -5.80 -5.11 -16.73
N ASN A 13 -6.80 -5.52 -17.52
CA ASN A 13 -8.21 -5.27 -17.22
C ASN A 13 -8.66 -5.98 -15.92
N GLU A 14 -8.19 -7.21 -15.68
CA GLU A 14 -8.48 -7.94 -14.45
C GLU A 14 -7.79 -7.30 -13.24
N ALA A 15 -6.54 -6.85 -13.39
CA ALA A 15 -5.80 -6.16 -12.33
C ALA A 15 -6.39 -4.79 -11.99
N LEU A 16 -7.05 -4.13 -12.94
CA LEU A 16 -7.73 -2.84 -12.73
C LEU A 16 -9.11 -2.98 -12.06
N ASN A 17 -9.64 -4.18 -11.93
CA ASN A 17 -10.96 -4.41 -11.32
C ASN A 17 -10.84 -4.62 -9.80
N HIS A 18 -10.75 -3.52 -9.04
CA HIS A 18 -10.71 -3.59 -7.57
C HIS A 18 -12.11 -3.88 -7.00
N PRO A 19 -12.25 -4.87 -6.06
CA PRO A 19 -13.56 -5.31 -5.57
C PRO A 19 -14.32 -4.27 -4.75
N ASN A 20 -13.62 -3.41 -4.00
CA ASN A 20 -14.24 -2.53 -3.00
C ASN A 20 -14.04 -1.03 -3.30
N TRP A 21 -13.04 -0.65 -4.10
CA TRP A 21 -12.66 0.75 -4.31
C TRP A 21 -12.67 1.12 -5.79
N SER A 22 -13.22 2.28 -6.11
CA SER A 22 -13.06 2.91 -7.42
C SER A 22 -11.87 3.88 -7.36
N MET A 23 -10.77 3.52 -8.02
CA MET A 23 -9.50 4.23 -7.94
C MET A 23 -8.87 4.42 -9.33
N GLY A 24 -7.86 5.30 -9.40
CA GLY A 24 -7.04 5.44 -10.61
C GLY A 24 -6.26 4.17 -10.94
N ALA A 25 -5.89 4.01 -12.21
CA ALA A 25 -5.27 2.78 -12.72
C ALA A 25 -3.97 2.41 -11.98
N LYS A 26 -3.11 3.39 -11.71
CA LYS A 26 -1.82 3.13 -11.04
C LYS A 26 -2.02 2.55 -9.63
N ILE A 27 -2.80 3.21 -8.78
CA ILE A 27 -3.01 2.78 -7.40
C ILE A 27 -3.80 1.47 -7.31
N THR A 28 -4.66 1.17 -8.29
CA THR A 28 -5.37 -0.11 -8.36
C THR A 28 -4.39 -1.27 -8.55
N ILE A 29 -3.40 -1.12 -9.43
CA ILE A 29 -2.35 -2.12 -9.63
C ILE A 29 -1.43 -2.20 -8.41
N ASP A 30 -1.07 -1.07 -7.80
CA ASP A 30 -0.27 -1.06 -6.55
C ASP A 30 -1.00 -1.76 -5.40
N SER A 31 -2.32 -1.65 -5.33
CA SER A 31 -3.13 -2.43 -4.39
C SER A 31 -3.11 -3.91 -4.71
N ALA A 32 -3.28 -4.28 -5.98
CA ALA A 32 -3.27 -5.67 -6.42
C ALA A 32 -1.93 -6.37 -6.20
N THR A 33 -0.81 -5.66 -6.33
CA THR A 33 0.56 -6.17 -6.09
C THR A 33 1.00 -6.07 -4.62
N MET A 34 0.18 -5.49 -3.76
CA MET A 34 0.51 -5.08 -2.38
C MET A 34 1.66 -4.04 -2.29
N MET A 35 2.02 -3.39 -3.38
CA MET A 35 2.97 -2.28 -3.36
C MET A 35 2.43 -1.11 -2.54
N ASN A 36 1.14 -0.78 -2.69
CA ASN A 36 0.51 0.29 -1.90
C ASN A 36 0.67 0.01 -0.39
N LYS A 37 0.46 -1.22 0.05
CA LYS A 37 0.66 -1.60 1.45
C LYS A 37 2.13 -1.53 1.86
N GLY A 38 3.04 -1.86 0.96
CA GLY A 38 4.48 -1.68 1.19
C GLY A 38 4.86 -0.21 1.40
N LEU A 39 4.31 0.70 0.59
CA LEU A 39 4.50 2.15 0.76
C LEU A 39 3.90 2.65 2.09
N GLU A 40 2.73 2.14 2.48
CA GLU A 40 2.11 2.49 3.77
C GLU A 40 2.95 2.05 4.98
N ILE A 41 3.67 0.93 4.91
CA ILE A 41 4.64 0.54 5.95
C ILE A 41 5.76 1.60 6.06
N ILE A 42 6.29 2.04 4.93
CA ILE A 42 7.33 3.08 4.89
C ILE A 42 6.78 4.40 5.44
N GLU A 43 5.59 4.79 5.05
CA GLU A 43 4.90 5.99 5.56
C GLU A 43 4.69 5.90 7.08
N ALA A 44 4.19 4.77 7.60
CA ALA A 44 3.94 4.57 9.02
C ALA A 44 5.23 4.71 9.86
N ARG A 45 6.36 4.18 9.38
CA ARG A 45 7.66 4.34 10.02
C ARG A 45 8.00 5.81 10.27
N TRP A 46 7.80 6.65 9.26
CA TRP A 46 8.17 8.07 9.32
C TRP A 46 7.12 8.94 10.00
N LEU A 47 5.83 8.66 9.80
CA LEU A 47 4.74 9.44 10.39
C LEU A 47 4.60 9.22 11.90
N PHE A 48 4.86 8.00 12.37
CA PHE A 48 4.64 7.63 13.76
C PHE A 48 5.92 7.35 14.53
N ASP A 49 7.08 7.48 13.89
CA ASP A 49 8.40 7.14 14.46
C ASP A 49 8.44 5.73 15.08
N VAL A 50 7.78 4.78 14.46
CA VAL A 50 7.70 3.37 14.89
C VAL A 50 8.79 2.58 14.19
N GLN A 51 9.48 1.69 14.93
CA GLN A 51 10.49 0.83 14.34
C GLN A 51 9.84 -0.17 13.35
N PRO A 52 10.51 -0.53 12.22
CA PRO A 52 9.96 -1.42 11.21
C PRO A 52 9.47 -2.76 11.74
N GLU A 53 10.08 -3.28 12.79
CA GLU A 53 9.75 -4.53 13.44
C GLU A 53 8.40 -4.48 14.19
N ASN A 54 7.93 -3.26 14.50
CA ASN A 54 6.66 -3.02 15.17
C ASN A 54 5.54 -2.61 14.20
N ILE A 55 5.76 -2.81 12.89
CA ILE A 55 4.75 -2.52 11.86
C ILE A 55 4.38 -3.83 11.17
N ASP A 56 3.17 -4.30 11.44
CA ASP A 56 2.64 -5.50 10.83
C ASP A 56 1.54 -5.21 9.80
N VAL A 57 1.33 -6.19 8.93
CA VAL A 57 0.31 -6.15 7.89
C VAL A 57 -0.62 -7.33 8.05
N VAL A 58 -1.91 -7.05 8.03
CA VAL A 58 -2.97 -8.06 8.02
C VAL A 58 -3.83 -7.86 6.77
N VAL A 59 -4.14 -8.94 6.08
CA VAL A 59 -5.05 -8.92 4.94
C VAL A 59 -6.50 -9.04 5.44
N HIS A 60 -7.30 -8.00 5.24
CA HIS A 60 -8.70 -7.92 5.62
C HIS A 60 -9.55 -7.61 4.38
N ARG A 61 -10.25 -8.63 3.86
CA ARG A 61 -10.92 -8.56 2.56
C ARG A 61 -12.15 -7.66 2.54
N GLU A 62 -12.86 -7.58 3.66
CA GLU A 62 -14.06 -6.74 3.79
C GLU A 62 -13.73 -5.26 3.78
N SER A 63 -12.47 -4.88 4.02
CA SER A 63 -11.99 -3.49 4.01
C SER A 63 -12.82 -2.56 4.91
N ILE A 64 -13.16 -3.02 6.09
CA ILE A 64 -13.89 -2.28 7.14
C ILE A 64 -12.94 -1.74 8.19
N ILE A 65 -11.90 -2.53 8.55
CA ILE A 65 -10.82 -2.10 9.43
C ILE A 65 -9.70 -1.53 8.56
N HIS A 66 -9.29 -0.31 8.86
CA HIS A 66 -8.27 0.40 8.08
C HIS A 66 -6.95 0.55 8.80
N SER A 67 -6.96 0.56 10.14
CA SER A 67 -5.76 0.58 10.97
C SER A 67 -6.02 -0.08 12.32
N LEU A 68 -4.96 -0.64 12.91
CA LEU A 68 -4.96 -1.23 14.24
C LEU A 68 -3.76 -0.71 15.02
N ILE A 69 -3.93 -0.54 16.33
CA ILE A 69 -2.87 -0.22 17.27
C ILE A 69 -2.89 -1.30 18.34
N GLU A 70 -1.78 -2.03 18.48
CA GLU A 70 -1.55 -2.99 19.53
C GLU A 70 -0.74 -2.35 20.65
N TYR A 71 -1.19 -2.51 21.88
CA TYR A 71 -0.52 -1.99 23.07
C TYR A 71 0.34 -3.05 23.73
N VAL A 72 1.21 -2.61 24.64
CA VAL A 72 2.13 -3.48 25.40
C VAL A 72 1.43 -4.52 26.28
N ASP A 73 0.16 -4.33 26.57
CA ASP A 73 -0.70 -5.29 27.28
C ASP A 73 -1.44 -6.25 26.37
N ASN A 74 -1.10 -6.27 25.08
CA ASN A 74 -1.72 -7.03 23.98
C ASN A 74 -3.19 -6.64 23.69
N SER A 75 -3.67 -5.53 24.23
CA SER A 75 -4.96 -4.98 23.79
C SER A 75 -4.83 -4.33 22.42
N VAL A 76 -5.87 -4.43 21.59
CA VAL A 76 -5.89 -3.88 20.23
C VAL A 76 -7.04 -2.91 20.05
N ILE A 77 -6.74 -1.72 19.56
CA ILE A 77 -7.74 -0.74 19.13
C ILE A 77 -7.72 -0.66 17.61
N ALA A 78 -8.91 -0.68 16.99
CA ALA A 78 -9.07 -0.61 15.55
C ALA A 78 -9.90 0.60 15.13
N GLN A 79 -9.51 1.25 14.03
CA GLN A 79 -10.35 2.22 13.34
C GLN A 79 -11.17 1.49 12.28
N LEU A 80 -12.50 1.62 12.37
CA LEU A 80 -13.45 1.01 11.46
C LEU A 80 -14.22 2.09 10.70
N GLY A 81 -14.59 1.79 9.44
CA GLY A 81 -15.42 2.66 8.60
C GLY A 81 -15.78 1.97 7.29
N LEU A 82 -16.79 2.48 6.61
CA LEU A 82 -17.03 2.10 5.22
C LEU A 82 -15.82 2.50 4.35
N PRO A 83 -15.51 1.75 3.27
CA PRO A 83 -14.38 2.05 2.39
C PRO A 83 -14.64 3.29 1.53
N ASP A 84 -14.59 4.47 2.15
CA ASP A 84 -14.87 5.76 1.54
C ASP A 84 -13.88 6.83 2.05
N MET A 85 -13.10 7.39 1.13
CA MET A 85 -12.08 8.40 1.44
C MET A 85 -12.66 9.72 1.96
N ARG A 86 -13.94 10.00 1.78
CA ARG A 86 -14.58 11.21 2.33
C ARG A 86 -14.51 11.25 3.86
N ILE A 87 -14.51 10.09 4.52
CA ILE A 87 -14.40 10.01 5.99
C ILE A 87 -13.04 10.57 6.47
N PRO A 88 -11.88 10.02 6.07
CA PRO A 88 -10.59 10.52 6.53
C PRO A 88 -10.26 11.91 5.99
N ILE A 89 -10.69 12.27 4.76
CA ILE A 89 -10.48 13.60 4.19
C ILE A 89 -11.24 14.64 5.00
N GLN A 90 -12.53 14.41 5.29
CA GLN A 90 -13.31 15.33 6.11
C GLN A 90 -12.65 15.54 7.47
N TYR A 91 -12.26 14.47 8.15
CA TYR A 91 -11.62 14.56 9.46
C TYR A 91 -10.27 15.30 9.41
N ALA A 92 -9.46 15.08 8.37
CA ALA A 92 -8.22 15.82 8.20
C ALA A 92 -8.41 17.33 8.04
N ILE A 93 -9.51 17.74 7.38
CA ILE A 93 -9.85 19.18 7.19
C ILE A 93 -10.42 19.79 8.47
N THR A 94 -11.21 19.03 9.23
CA THR A 94 -11.95 19.53 10.39
C THR A 94 -11.28 19.26 11.73
N TYR A 95 -10.13 18.59 11.72
CA TYR A 95 -9.41 18.21 12.95
C TYR A 95 -9.27 19.40 13.93
N PRO A 96 -9.52 19.20 15.24
CA PRO A 96 -9.84 17.92 15.92
C PRO A 96 -11.33 17.57 15.97
N GLU A 97 -12.19 18.40 15.40
CA GLU A 97 -13.63 18.25 15.48
C GLU A 97 -14.15 17.19 14.50
N ARG A 98 -15.26 16.53 14.89
CA ARG A 98 -15.97 15.57 14.05
C ARG A 98 -17.34 16.09 13.69
N TYR A 99 -17.63 16.08 12.40
CA TYR A 99 -18.91 16.54 11.85
C TYR A 99 -19.66 15.38 11.19
N GLU A 100 -20.95 15.57 10.98
CA GLU A 100 -21.79 14.63 10.25
C GLU A 100 -21.19 14.33 8.87
N SER A 101 -21.11 13.06 8.52
CA SER A 101 -20.52 12.59 7.28
C SER A 101 -21.60 12.33 6.23
N PRO A 102 -21.32 12.64 4.94
CA PRO A 102 -22.21 12.24 3.84
C PRO A 102 -22.14 10.73 3.55
N VAL A 103 -21.28 9.99 4.24
CA VAL A 103 -21.14 8.54 4.12
C VAL A 103 -22.12 7.85 5.07
N GLY A 104 -22.75 6.76 4.61
CA GLY A 104 -23.72 6.02 5.40
C GLY A 104 -23.13 5.43 6.68
N GLU A 105 -24.01 5.03 7.61
CA GLU A 105 -23.61 4.43 8.87
C GLU A 105 -23.01 3.03 8.67
N LEU A 106 -22.00 2.71 9.47
CA LEU A 106 -21.43 1.37 9.55
C LEU A 106 -22.24 0.52 10.54
N SER A 107 -22.91 -0.52 10.06
CA SER A 107 -23.61 -1.48 10.89
C SER A 107 -22.83 -2.79 11.03
N LEU A 108 -22.21 -3.01 12.18
CA LEU A 108 -21.47 -4.24 12.46
C LEU A 108 -22.39 -5.47 12.45
N ALA A 109 -23.66 -5.30 12.85
CA ALA A 109 -24.64 -6.40 12.81
C ALA A 109 -24.97 -6.84 11.37
N GLN A 110 -24.98 -5.91 10.41
CA GLN A 110 -25.18 -6.24 8.99
C GLN A 110 -23.94 -6.87 8.36
N ILE A 111 -22.72 -6.42 8.75
CA ILE A 111 -21.46 -7.05 8.31
C ILE A 111 -21.36 -8.46 8.84
N GLY A 112 -21.72 -8.70 10.09
CA GLY A 112 -21.81 -10.00 10.76
C GLY A 112 -20.48 -10.73 10.94
N LYS A 113 -19.57 -10.71 9.94
CA LYS A 113 -18.30 -11.42 9.97
C LYS A 113 -17.20 -10.58 9.29
N MET A 114 -16.04 -10.57 9.92
CA MET A 114 -14.78 -10.02 9.36
C MET A 114 -13.73 -11.12 9.34
N THR A 115 -12.89 -11.14 8.30
CA THR A 115 -11.86 -12.15 8.11
C THR A 115 -10.49 -11.53 8.01
N PHE A 116 -9.48 -12.23 8.55
CA PHE A 116 -8.10 -11.78 8.59
C PHE A 116 -7.18 -12.91 8.15
N PHE A 117 -6.14 -12.55 7.39
CA PHE A 117 -5.16 -13.48 6.85
C PHE A 117 -3.77 -12.86 6.92
N GLU A 118 -2.76 -13.72 7.06
CA GLU A 118 -1.38 -13.32 6.86
C GLU A 118 -1.12 -12.94 5.40
N PRO A 119 -0.28 -11.94 5.13
CA PRO A 119 0.13 -11.61 3.77
C PRO A 119 1.08 -12.67 3.22
N ASP A 120 0.88 -13.05 1.96
CA ASP A 120 1.77 -13.95 1.23
C ASP A 120 2.95 -13.17 0.63
N TYR A 121 4.05 -13.07 1.38
CA TYR A 121 5.26 -12.35 0.98
C TYR A 121 5.99 -12.98 -0.20
N ASP A 122 5.79 -14.25 -0.48
CA ASP A 122 6.46 -14.96 -1.58
C ASP A 122 5.76 -14.65 -2.92
N THR A 123 4.44 -14.63 -2.90
CA THR A 123 3.64 -14.24 -4.06
C THR A 123 3.70 -12.72 -4.30
N PHE A 124 3.57 -11.92 -3.25
CA PHE A 124 3.51 -10.46 -3.33
C PHE A 124 4.87 -9.83 -3.01
N LYS A 125 5.82 -9.99 -3.92
CA LYS A 125 7.21 -9.56 -3.76
C LYS A 125 7.37 -8.05 -3.56
N CYS A 126 6.44 -7.22 -4.05
CA CYS A 126 6.46 -5.77 -3.82
C CYS A 126 6.41 -5.43 -2.33
N LEU A 127 5.53 -6.09 -1.55
CA LEU A 127 5.45 -5.89 -0.11
C LEU A 127 6.78 -6.27 0.58
N ARG A 128 7.37 -7.41 0.19
CA ARG A 128 8.66 -7.87 0.71
C ARG A 128 9.79 -6.91 0.34
N ALA A 129 9.80 -6.39 -0.90
CA ALA A 129 10.79 -5.42 -1.36
C ALA A 129 10.73 -4.12 -0.54
N CYS A 130 9.54 -3.60 -0.24
CA CYS A 130 9.38 -2.41 0.59
C CYS A 130 9.86 -2.64 2.03
N LYS A 131 9.55 -3.78 2.66
CA LYS A 131 10.09 -4.13 3.99
C LYS A 131 11.62 -4.20 3.97
N LYS A 132 12.21 -4.84 2.95
CA LYS A 132 13.66 -4.90 2.76
C LYS A 132 14.27 -3.51 2.54
N ALA A 133 13.69 -2.71 1.67
CA ALA A 133 14.14 -1.34 1.40
C ALA A 133 14.12 -0.48 2.66
N LEU A 134 13.07 -0.59 3.47
CA LEU A 134 12.97 0.12 4.74
C LEU A 134 14.08 -0.30 5.72
N SER A 135 14.39 -1.58 5.81
CA SER A 135 15.48 -2.10 6.65
C SER A 135 16.87 -1.67 6.17
N LEU A 136 17.06 -1.49 4.86
CA LEU A 136 18.31 -0.99 4.29
C LEU A 136 18.51 0.51 4.55
N GLY A 137 17.44 1.27 4.67
CA GLY A 137 17.51 2.72 4.83
C GLY A 137 18.05 3.47 3.60
N GLY A 138 18.62 4.64 3.79
CA GLY A 138 19.19 5.45 2.72
C GLY A 138 18.21 5.72 1.58
N VAL A 139 18.65 5.56 0.34
CA VAL A 139 17.80 5.77 -0.87
C VAL A 139 16.99 4.54 -1.27
N ALA A 140 17.10 3.42 -0.54
CA ALA A 140 16.47 2.15 -0.94
C ALA A 140 14.95 2.27 -1.10
N THR A 141 14.27 3.00 -0.21
CA THR A 141 12.82 3.20 -0.30
C THR A 141 12.41 4.03 -1.53
N ALA A 142 13.20 5.03 -1.89
CA ALA A 142 12.97 5.84 -3.10
C ALA A 142 13.20 4.99 -4.36
N ILE A 143 14.21 4.11 -4.36
CA ILE A 143 14.47 3.19 -5.47
C ILE A 143 13.35 2.15 -5.62
N ALA A 144 12.82 1.60 -4.51
CA ALA A 144 11.67 0.71 -4.56
C ALA A 144 10.46 1.40 -5.21
N ASN A 145 10.18 2.64 -4.85
CA ASN A 145 9.09 3.41 -5.45
C ASN A 145 9.36 3.69 -6.94
N GLY A 146 10.56 4.15 -7.31
CA GLY A 146 10.92 4.43 -8.71
C GLY A 146 10.85 3.18 -9.60
N ALA A 147 11.34 2.05 -9.11
CA ALA A 147 11.24 0.76 -9.81
C ALA A 147 9.78 0.34 -10.01
N ASN A 148 8.93 0.53 -8.98
CA ASN A 148 7.51 0.24 -9.09
C ASN A 148 6.80 1.17 -10.09
N GLU A 149 7.13 2.46 -10.14
CA GLU A 149 6.56 3.40 -11.12
C GLU A 149 6.75 2.88 -12.54
N GLU A 150 7.97 2.48 -12.86
CA GLU A 150 8.30 1.97 -14.20
C GLU A 150 7.69 0.59 -14.44
N ALA A 151 7.76 -0.33 -13.49
CA ALA A 151 7.17 -1.66 -13.62
C ALA A 151 5.63 -1.60 -13.79
N ASN A 152 4.95 -0.77 -13.00
CA ASN A 152 3.51 -0.53 -13.13
C ASN A 152 3.15 0.04 -14.51
N ARG A 153 3.95 1.00 -15.02
CA ARG A 153 3.78 1.56 -16.37
C ARG A 153 3.94 0.48 -17.44
N LEU A 154 5.01 -0.31 -17.36
CA LEU A 154 5.28 -1.39 -18.31
C LEU A 154 4.19 -2.46 -18.33
N PHE A 155 3.67 -2.83 -17.17
CA PHE A 155 2.53 -3.76 -17.08
C PHE A 155 1.27 -3.19 -17.75
N ARG A 156 0.91 -1.93 -17.47
CA ARG A 156 -0.24 -1.28 -18.10
C ARG A 156 -0.12 -1.15 -19.61
N GLU A 157 1.11 -1.07 -20.13
CA GLU A 157 1.41 -1.08 -21.57
C GLU A 157 1.48 -2.51 -22.16
N GLY A 158 1.27 -3.55 -21.34
CA GLY A 158 1.33 -4.94 -21.77
C GLY A 158 2.73 -5.45 -22.13
N LYS A 159 3.79 -4.79 -21.63
CA LYS A 159 5.19 -5.13 -21.92
C LYS A 159 5.77 -6.16 -20.94
N ILE A 160 5.18 -6.29 -19.76
CA ILE A 160 5.53 -7.27 -18.74
C ILE A 160 4.28 -7.92 -18.17
N THR A 161 4.43 -9.05 -17.51
CA THR A 161 3.36 -9.76 -16.80
C THR A 161 3.14 -9.17 -15.40
N PHE A 162 2.04 -9.53 -14.76
CA PHE A 162 1.70 -9.07 -13.41
C PHE A 162 2.76 -9.45 -12.36
N LEU A 163 3.29 -10.67 -12.41
CA LEU A 163 4.30 -11.15 -11.46
C LEU A 163 5.67 -10.48 -11.67
N GLU A 164 6.01 -10.12 -12.89
CA GLU A 164 7.26 -9.42 -13.20
C GLU A 164 7.34 -8.03 -12.56
N ILE A 165 6.22 -7.41 -12.18
CA ILE A 165 6.24 -6.16 -11.40
C ILE A 165 7.02 -6.37 -10.11
N GLY A 166 6.67 -7.39 -9.34
CA GLY A 166 7.33 -7.70 -8.08
C GLY A 166 8.79 -8.15 -8.27
N ASP A 167 9.08 -8.86 -9.36
CA ASP A 167 10.44 -9.30 -9.68
C ASP A 167 11.36 -8.11 -10.00
N LEU A 168 10.88 -7.13 -10.77
CA LEU A 168 11.64 -5.92 -11.10
C LEU A 168 11.89 -5.05 -9.87
N VAL A 169 10.88 -4.84 -9.02
CA VAL A 169 11.02 -4.05 -7.78
C VAL A 169 12.00 -4.73 -6.83
N MET A 170 11.89 -6.05 -6.63
CA MET A 170 12.83 -6.79 -5.78
C MET A 170 14.23 -6.78 -6.36
N GLY A 171 14.37 -7.01 -7.67
CA GLY A 171 15.67 -6.98 -8.36
C GLY A 171 16.36 -5.61 -8.26
N ALA A 172 15.61 -4.51 -8.30
CA ALA A 172 16.17 -3.18 -8.09
C ALA A 172 16.73 -3.01 -6.68
N ILE A 173 16.05 -3.57 -5.65
CA ILE A 173 16.52 -3.51 -4.26
C ILE A 173 17.68 -4.46 -4.00
N ASP A 174 17.73 -5.60 -4.67
CA ASP A 174 18.81 -6.59 -4.50
C ASP A 174 20.15 -6.14 -5.10
N ASN A 175 20.11 -5.26 -6.09
CA ASN A 175 21.28 -4.82 -6.87
C ASN A 175 21.63 -3.35 -6.70
N ILE A 176 21.13 -2.67 -5.68
CA ILE A 176 21.42 -1.26 -5.49
C ILE A 176 22.74 -1.01 -4.78
N ASP A 177 23.46 0.03 -5.20
CA ASP A 177 24.46 0.68 -4.38
C ASP A 177 23.76 1.70 -3.47
N ASN A 178 23.45 1.27 -2.24
CA ASN A 178 22.69 2.09 -1.30
C ASN A 178 23.58 3.18 -0.69
N PHE A 179 23.07 4.41 -0.62
CA PHE A 179 23.76 5.55 -0.04
C PHE A 179 22.75 6.51 0.63
N GLU A 180 23.26 7.34 1.54
CA GLU A 180 22.45 8.42 2.10
C GLU A 180 22.31 9.55 1.07
N PRO A 181 21.11 10.11 0.86
CA PRO A 181 20.92 11.19 -0.10
C PRO A 181 21.62 12.46 0.35
N LEU A 182 22.36 13.07 -0.61
CA LEU A 182 23.14 14.29 -0.35
C LEU A 182 22.34 15.57 -0.50
N CYS A 183 21.12 15.51 -1.03
CA CYS A 183 20.26 16.69 -1.21
C CYS A 183 18.78 16.36 -1.13
N CYS A 184 17.97 17.40 -0.83
CA CYS A 184 16.52 17.29 -0.69
C CYS A 184 15.79 16.88 -1.98
N LEU A 185 16.39 17.08 -3.16
CA LEU A 185 15.78 16.70 -4.45
C LEU A 185 15.55 15.19 -4.58
N LEU A 186 16.34 14.36 -3.91
CA LEU A 186 16.14 12.92 -3.87
C LEU A 186 14.94 12.52 -3.01
N TYR A 187 14.63 13.31 -1.97
CA TYR A 187 13.44 13.10 -1.13
C TYR A 187 12.17 13.70 -1.74
N THR A 188 12.31 14.73 -2.59
CA THR A 188 11.18 15.45 -3.18
C THR A 188 10.92 15.08 -4.63
N SER A 189 11.41 13.93 -5.08
CA SER A 189 11.01 13.39 -6.39
C SER A 189 9.48 13.33 -6.45
N PRO A 190 8.83 13.90 -7.49
CA PRO A 190 7.38 14.00 -7.53
C PRO A 190 6.76 12.62 -7.40
N SER A 191 5.92 12.47 -6.38
CA SER A 191 5.08 11.29 -6.24
C SER A 191 4.06 11.28 -7.37
N PRO A 192 3.72 10.11 -7.93
CA PRO A 192 2.61 9.99 -8.89
C PRO A 192 1.26 10.45 -8.32
N ARG A 193 1.18 10.62 -7.00
CA ARG A 193 0.01 11.18 -6.30
C ARG A 193 -0.02 12.71 -6.32
N ASP A 194 1.11 13.36 -6.63
CA ASP A 194 1.14 14.80 -6.77
C ASP A 194 0.36 15.20 -8.03
N PRO A 195 -0.59 16.14 -7.94
CA PRO A 195 -1.28 16.64 -9.11
C PRO A 195 -0.21 17.21 -10.07
N LYS A 196 -0.24 16.77 -11.32
CA LYS A 196 0.61 17.35 -12.35
C LYS A 196 0.35 18.84 -12.36
N THR A 197 1.31 19.62 -11.93
CA THR A 197 1.33 21.04 -12.23
C THR A 197 1.49 21.17 -13.74
N SER A 198 0.36 21.45 -14.39
CA SER A 198 0.29 21.84 -15.80
C SER A 198 0.97 23.18 -16.03
#